data_d756b0ceaa27bd492487d850f35bfac6
#
_entry.id   d756b0ceaa27bd492487d850f35bfac6
#
_cell.length_a   1.000
_cell.length_b   1.000
_cell.length_c   1.000
_cell.angle_alpha   90.00
_cell.angle_beta   90.00
_cell.angle_gamma   90.00
#
_symmetry.space_group_name_H-M   'P 1'
#
loop_
_entity.id
_entity.type
_entity.pdbx_description
1 polymer ?
#
loop_
_entity_poly.entity_id
_entity_poly.type
_entity_poly.pdbx_seq_one_letter_code
_entity_poly.pdbx_strand_id
1 'polypeptide(L)'
;MAVTAGTGSSNSGGFYSFGSAGSAERALGSVASGSTGTINYALALTNNTGAALTSFTLSYDGEQWRNGGVTATHSLTLQYGFGASYAGVAWTTAGAGFDFASVMNSTTAGLVDGNAAGKVAGLGGTVATNWAAGDTLWVRWTDIDNTGGDHGLAIDNVSMSFTAAAVPEPSTYAMLLAGLGAVGFLARRRRA
;
A
#
# COMPACT_ATOMS: atom_id res chain seq x y z
N MET A 1 -4.71 -8.32 -19.34
CA MET A 1 -4.23 -7.11 -20.03
C MET A 1 -2.71 -7.09 -19.92
N ALA A 2 -1.98 -6.74 -20.96
CA ALA A 2 -0.51 -6.67 -20.90
C ALA A 2 -0.06 -5.30 -20.39
N VAL A 3 1.10 -5.26 -19.71
CA VAL A 3 1.75 -4.01 -19.29
C VAL A 3 2.57 -3.47 -20.45
N THR A 4 2.36 -2.22 -20.83
CA THR A 4 3.05 -1.56 -21.95
C THR A 4 4.05 -0.53 -21.42
N ALA A 5 5.28 -0.53 -21.93
CA ALA A 5 6.23 0.53 -21.61
C ALA A 5 5.75 1.87 -22.19
N GLY A 6 5.74 2.93 -21.39
CA GLY A 6 5.24 4.24 -21.80
C GLY A 6 5.97 5.40 -21.14
N THR A 7 5.96 6.55 -21.82
CA THR A 7 6.51 7.81 -21.29
C THR A 7 5.42 8.78 -20.81
N GLY A 8 4.14 8.38 -20.87
CA GLY A 8 3.00 9.27 -20.64
C GLY A 8 2.50 10.00 -21.89
N SER A 9 3.11 9.76 -23.07
CA SER A 9 2.67 10.38 -24.33
C SER A 9 1.41 9.76 -24.92
N SER A 10 1.13 8.48 -24.63
CA SER A 10 -0.06 7.76 -25.09
C SER A 10 -1.30 8.13 -24.27
N ASN A 11 -2.46 8.27 -24.94
CA ASN A 11 -3.78 8.40 -24.31
C ASN A 11 -4.58 7.09 -24.36
N SER A 12 -3.98 6.00 -24.82
CA SER A 12 -4.66 4.70 -24.86
C SER A 12 -4.85 4.17 -23.45
N GLY A 13 -6.06 3.68 -23.15
CA GLY A 13 -6.34 3.03 -21.88
C GLY A 13 -5.55 1.73 -21.71
N GLY A 14 -5.04 1.47 -20.50
CA GLY A 14 -4.30 0.25 -20.20
C GLY A 14 -3.34 0.35 -19.03
N PHE A 15 -2.63 -0.75 -18.79
CA PHE A 15 -1.53 -0.79 -17.84
C PHE A 15 -0.23 -0.33 -18.49
N TYR A 16 0.54 0.42 -17.72
CA TYR A 16 1.82 0.96 -18.16
C TYR A 16 2.93 0.69 -17.15
N SER A 17 4.11 0.43 -17.68
CA SER A 17 5.37 0.64 -16.99
C SER A 17 5.87 2.02 -17.45
N PHE A 18 5.56 3.05 -16.68
CA PHE A 18 5.94 4.41 -17.01
C PHE A 18 7.41 4.68 -16.71
N GLY A 19 8.01 5.62 -17.41
CA GLY A 19 9.39 6.06 -17.22
C GLY A 19 9.87 6.89 -18.41
N SER A 20 10.91 7.70 -18.21
CA SER A 20 11.54 8.46 -19.27
C SER A 20 12.10 7.55 -20.36
N ALA A 21 12.19 8.05 -21.58
CA ALA A 21 12.72 7.27 -22.71
C ALA A 21 14.15 6.78 -22.39
N GLY A 22 14.38 5.46 -22.50
CA GLY A 22 15.67 4.84 -22.24
C GLY A 22 16.03 4.67 -20.76
N SER A 23 15.18 5.09 -19.81
CA SER A 23 15.40 4.91 -18.37
C SER A 23 15.10 3.47 -17.94
N ALA A 24 15.90 2.95 -17.01
CA ALA A 24 15.63 1.71 -16.29
C ALA A 24 14.71 1.92 -15.08
N GLU A 25 14.58 3.16 -14.63
CA GLU A 25 13.64 3.56 -13.58
C GLU A 25 12.22 3.53 -14.14
N ARG A 26 11.28 2.87 -13.44
CA ARG A 26 9.94 2.57 -13.96
C ARG A 26 8.90 2.53 -12.84
N ALA A 27 7.79 3.24 -13.05
CA ALA A 27 6.61 3.19 -12.19
C ALA A 27 5.50 2.29 -12.79
N LEU A 28 4.81 1.53 -11.97
CA LEU A 28 3.64 0.77 -12.37
C LEU A 28 2.40 1.65 -12.34
N GLY A 29 1.72 1.78 -13.45
CA GLY A 29 0.56 2.66 -13.54
C GLY A 29 -0.45 2.29 -14.60
N SER A 30 -1.39 3.19 -14.80
CA SER A 30 -2.50 3.04 -15.73
C SER A 30 -2.93 4.36 -16.34
N VAL A 31 -3.64 4.25 -17.45
CA VAL A 31 -4.57 5.24 -17.95
C VAL A 31 -5.92 4.55 -18.03
N ALA A 32 -6.88 4.94 -17.21
CA ALA A 32 -8.24 4.45 -17.31
C ALA A 32 -8.89 4.98 -18.60
N SER A 33 -9.96 4.39 -19.06
CA SER A 33 -10.71 4.85 -20.24
C SER A 33 -12.03 4.10 -20.35
N GLY A 34 -13.00 4.62 -21.08
CA GLY A 34 -14.26 3.93 -21.32
C GLY A 34 -14.13 2.52 -21.91
N SER A 35 -13.00 2.19 -22.54
CA SER A 35 -12.74 0.84 -23.06
C SER A 35 -12.11 -0.11 -22.04
N THR A 36 -11.36 0.40 -21.07
CA THR A 36 -10.74 -0.40 -20.00
C THR A 36 -11.58 -0.43 -18.73
N GLY A 37 -12.43 0.57 -18.55
CA GLY A 37 -13.12 0.80 -17.28
C GLY A 37 -12.15 1.06 -16.14
N THR A 38 -12.58 0.73 -14.94
CA THR A 38 -11.74 0.81 -13.72
C THR A 38 -10.61 -0.20 -13.78
N ILE A 39 -9.39 0.27 -13.52
CA ILE A 39 -8.17 -0.55 -13.46
C ILE A 39 -7.76 -0.72 -11.99
N ASN A 40 -7.41 -1.95 -11.63
CA ASN A 40 -6.90 -2.26 -10.30
C ASN A 40 -5.55 -2.98 -10.42
N TYR A 41 -4.57 -2.58 -9.62
CA TYR A 41 -3.35 -3.34 -9.39
C TYR A 41 -3.22 -3.64 -7.91
N ALA A 42 -2.90 -4.90 -7.60
CA ALA A 42 -2.94 -5.39 -6.24
C ALA A 42 -1.73 -6.26 -5.93
N LEU A 43 -1.39 -6.32 -4.65
CA LEU A 43 -0.47 -7.29 -4.10
C LEU A 43 -1.16 -8.10 -3.01
N ALA A 44 -0.71 -9.33 -2.82
CA ALA A 44 -1.16 -10.24 -1.79
C ALA A 44 0.00 -10.67 -0.91
N LEU A 45 -0.17 -10.62 0.39
CA LEU A 45 0.83 -10.96 1.38
C LEU A 45 0.24 -11.92 2.40
N THR A 46 0.84 -13.09 2.56
CA THR A 46 0.40 -14.06 3.57
C THR A 46 1.23 -13.93 4.84
N ASN A 47 0.58 -13.87 5.99
CA ASN A 47 1.26 -13.81 7.27
C ASN A 47 1.83 -15.20 7.65
N ASN A 48 3.09 -15.42 7.34
CA ASN A 48 3.82 -16.65 7.66
C ASN A 48 4.67 -16.54 8.93
N THR A 49 4.43 -15.55 9.80
CA THR A 49 5.24 -15.33 11.02
C THR A 49 4.91 -16.28 12.15
N GLY A 50 3.80 -17.01 12.06
CA GLY A 50 3.31 -17.88 13.14
C GLY A 50 2.60 -17.12 14.28
N ALA A 51 2.53 -15.80 14.23
CA ALA A 51 1.87 -14.94 15.23
C ALA A 51 0.93 -13.93 14.55
N ALA A 52 -0.02 -13.38 15.29
CA ALA A 52 -0.85 -12.31 14.78
C ALA A 52 -0.05 -11.01 14.62
N LEU A 53 -0.30 -10.30 13.53
CA LEU A 53 0.23 -8.95 13.28
C LEU A 53 -0.85 -7.93 13.64
N THR A 54 -0.46 -6.85 14.34
CA THR A 54 -1.38 -5.83 14.87
C THR A 54 -1.48 -4.61 13.99
N SER A 55 -0.56 -4.43 13.06
CA SER A 55 -0.59 -3.35 12.07
C SER A 55 0.28 -3.68 10.87
N PHE A 56 -0.01 -3.01 9.76
CA PHE A 56 0.94 -2.83 8.68
C PHE A 56 1.18 -1.33 8.44
N THR A 57 2.39 -0.98 8.06
CA THR A 57 2.75 0.34 7.56
C THR A 57 3.08 0.21 6.09
N LEU A 58 2.44 1.00 5.25
CA LEU A 58 2.69 1.07 3.82
C LEU A 58 3.13 2.48 3.46
N SER A 59 4.14 2.60 2.60
CA SER A 59 4.60 3.86 2.02
C SER A 59 4.88 3.64 0.53
N TYR A 60 4.59 4.64 -0.29
CA TYR A 60 4.88 4.63 -1.72
C TYR A 60 4.99 6.05 -2.28
N ASP A 61 5.52 6.18 -3.48
CA ASP A 61 5.51 7.42 -4.24
C ASP A 61 4.39 7.34 -5.30
N GLY A 62 3.54 8.37 -5.35
CA GLY A 62 2.56 8.55 -6.41
C GLY A 62 3.16 9.39 -7.54
N GLU A 63 2.95 8.97 -8.79
CA GLU A 63 3.53 9.61 -9.96
C GLU A 63 2.49 9.86 -11.05
N GLN A 64 2.38 11.10 -11.50
CA GLN A 64 1.59 11.44 -12.68
C GLN A 64 2.50 11.50 -13.90
N TRP A 65 2.23 10.65 -14.90
CA TRP A 65 3.00 10.58 -16.16
C TRP A 65 2.29 11.22 -17.32
N ARG A 66 0.98 11.45 -17.20
CA ARG A 66 0.17 12.10 -18.23
C ARG A 66 -0.85 13.03 -17.63
N ASN A 67 -0.98 14.23 -18.19
CA ASN A 67 -2.17 15.06 -18.09
C ASN A 67 -3.16 14.69 -19.20
N GLY A 68 -4.36 14.26 -18.84
CA GLY A 68 -5.41 13.85 -19.79
C GLY A 68 -6.07 15.00 -20.55
N GLY A 69 -5.78 16.26 -20.21
CA GLY A 69 -6.39 17.43 -20.83
C GLY A 69 -7.67 17.86 -20.15
N VAL A 70 -7.80 17.58 -18.87
CA VAL A 70 -8.92 18.02 -18.02
C VAL A 70 -8.38 18.71 -16.76
N THR A 71 -9.19 19.62 -16.20
CA THR A 71 -8.85 20.34 -14.96
C THR A 71 -9.31 19.60 -13.70
N ALA A 72 -10.08 18.53 -13.86
CA ALA A 72 -10.51 17.69 -12.77
C ALA A 72 -9.33 16.89 -12.20
N THR A 73 -9.28 16.77 -10.87
CA THR A 73 -8.32 15.89 -10.21
C THR A 73 -8.78 14.44 -10.32
N HIS A 74 -7.89 13.56 -10.79
CA HIS A 74 -8.08 12.11 -10.77
C HIS A 74 -7.22 11.52 -9.67
N SER A 75 -7.61 10.36 -9.13
CA SER A 75 -6.90 9.77 -7.99
C SER A 75 -6.78 8.27 -8.12
N LEU A 76 -5.64 7.74 -7.67
CA LEU A 76 -5.51 6.35 -7.28
C LEU A 76 -5.94 6.21 -5.82
N THR A 77 -6.97 5.42 -5.57
CA THR A 77 -7.45 5.18 -4.20
C THR A 77 -6.89 3.86 -3.68
N LEU A 78 -6.34 3.88 -2.45
CA LEU A 78 -5.80 2.69 -1.82
C LEU A 78 -6.84 2.01 -0.93
N GLN A 79 -7.04 0.71 -1.16
CA GLN A 79 -7.91 -0.15 -0.37
C GLN A 79 -7.17 -1.40 0.08
N TYR A 80 -7.59 -1.97 1.19
CA TYR A 80 -7.06 -3.22 1.72
C TYR A 80 -8.18 -4.13 2.24
N GLY A 81 -7.86 -5.38 2.46
CA GLY A 81 -8.77 -6.35 3.08
C GLY A 81 -8.14 -7.74 3.16
N PHE A 82 -8.83 -8.65 3.80
CA PHE A 82 -8.39 -10.03 3.99
C PHE A 82 -9.25 -10.98 3.18
N GLY A 83 -8.63 -12.01 2.61
CA GLY A 83 -9.34 -13.04 1.88
C GLY A 83 -8.41 -14.06 1.24
N ALA A 84 -8.90 -15.27 1.05
CA ALA A 84 -8.15 -16.35 0.39
C ALA A 84 -7.94 -16.09 -1.11
N SER A 85 -8.74 -15.21 -1.72
CA SER A 85 -8.61 -14.81 -3.13
C SER A 85 -9.07 -13.35 -3.30
N TYR A 86 -8.61 -12.69 -4.34
CA TYR A 86 -8.97 -11.30 -4.67
C TYR A 86 -10.49 -11.06 -4.74
N ALA A 87 -11.24 -12.00 -5.33
CA ALA A 87 -12.69 -11.88 -5.50
C ALA A 87 -13.47 -11.99 -4.18
N GLY A 88 -12.88 -12.61 -3.15
CA GLY A 88 -13.51 -12.79 -1.84
C GLY A 88 -13.19 -11.68 -0.83
N VAL A 89 -12.40 -10.67 -1.22
CA VAL A 89 -12.00 -9.61 -0.30
C VAL A 89 -13.12 -8.59 -0.09
N ALA A 90 -13.46 -8.34 1.18
CA ALA A 90 -14.25 -7.17 1.57
C ALA A 90 -13.30 -5.96 1.67
N TRP A 91 -13.37 -5.05 0.70
CA TRP A 91 -12.46 -3.94 0.58
C TRP A 91 -12.78 -2.79 1.52
N THR A 92 -11.77 -2.28 2.20
CA THR A 92 -11.82 -1.13 3.10
C THR A 92 -10.85 -0.05 2.58
N THR A 93 -11.26 1.21 2.58
CA THR A 93 -10.37 2.32 2.23
C THR A 93 -9.33 2.53 3.34
N ALA A 94 -8.07 2.74 2.96
CA ALA A 94 -7.00 2.98 3.94
C ALA A 94 -7.01 4.42 4.49
N GLY A 95 -7.67 5.34 3.77
CA GLY A 95 -7.80 6.75 4.13
C GLY A 95 -7.05 7.68 3.18
N ALA A 96 -7.37 8.96 3.24
CA ALA A 96 -6.90 9.97 2.27
C ALA A 96 -5.36 10.13 2.22
N GLY A 97 -4.64 9.83 3.32
CA GLY A 97 -3.17 9.85 3.32
C GLY A 97 -2.53 8.74 2.48
N PHE A 98 -3.31 7.75 2.08
CA PHE A 98 -2.89 6.65 1.21
C PHE A 98 -3.29 6.85 -0.26
N ASP A 99 -4.06 7.87 -0.57
CA ASP A 99 -4.54 8.11 -1.94
C ASP A 99 -3.58 9.07 -2.65
N PHE A 100 -3.31 8.80 -3.92
CA PHE A 100 -2.55 9.69 -4.78
C PHE A 100 -3.49 10.50 -5.65
N ALA A 101 -3.44 11.82 -5.55
CA ALA A 101 -4.18 12.75 -6.39
C ALA A 101 -3.27 13.37 -7.46
N SER A 102 -3.75 13.46 -8.70
CA SER A 102 -3.02 14.12 -9.79
C SER A 102 -2.64 15.55 -9.44
N VAL A 103 -1.41 15.94 -9.76
CA VAL A 103 -0.83 17.24 -9.40
C VAL A 103 -0.85 18.24 -10.59
N MET A 104 -0.92 17.73 -11.81
CA MET A 104 -0.96 18.52 -13.05
C MET A 104 -2.31 18.35 -13.75
N ASN A 105 -3.20 19.34 -13.56
CA ASN A 105 -4.58 19.30 -14.05
C ASN A 105 -4.83 20.52 -14.94
N SER A 106 -4.80 20.36 -16.26
CA SER A 106 -5.02 21.44 -17.22
C SER A 106 -5.72 20.95 -18.47
N THR A 107 -6.32 21.86 -19.24
CA THR A 107 -7.00 21.53 -20.50
C THR A 107 -6.07 21.14 -21.63
N THR A 108 -4.74 21.26 -21.47
CA THR A 108 -3.75 20.84 -22.45
C THR A 108 -3.25 19.44 -22.10
N ALA A 109 -3.68 18.43 -22.88
CA ALA A 109 -3.21 17.07 -22.71
C ALA A 109 -1.72 16.95 -23.06
N GLY A 110 -0.99 16.12 -22.31
CA GLY A 110 0.42 15.91 -22.60
C GLY A 110 1.15 15.06 -21.56
N LEU A 111 2.41 14.80 -21.87
CA LEU A 111 3.35 14.12 -20.99
C LEU A 111 3.61 14.97 -19.75
N VAL A 112 3.73 14.33 -18.60
CA VAL A 112 4.21 14.87 -17.32
C VAL A 112 5.43 14.06 -16.91
N ASP A 113 6.44 14.70 -16.34
CA ASP A 113 7.58 14.00 -15.76
C ASP A 113 7.17 13.49 -14.37
N GLY A 114 6.88 12.19 -14.28
CA GLY A 114 6.45 11.53 -13.06
C GLY A 114 7.52 11.49 -11.97
N ASN A 115 8.80 11.60 -12.35
CA ASN A 115 9.94 11.64 -11.40
C ASN A 115 10.23 13.04 -10.86
N ALA A 116 9.57 14.08 -11.39
CA ALA A 116 9.78 15.47 -11.00
C ALA A 116 8.45 16.17 -10.68
N ALA A 117 7.89 16.90 -11.64
CA ALA A 117 6.68 17.71 -11.45
C ALA A 117 5.42 16.86 -11.17
N GLY A 118 5.41 15.60 -11.59
CA GLY A 118 4.31 14.65 -11.38
C GLY A 118 4.38 13.86 -10.08
N LYS A 119 5.43 14.04 -9.25
CA LYS A 119 5.70 13.17 -8.10
C LYS A 119 5.13 13.72 -6.79
N VAL A 120 4.52 12.85 -6.01
CA VAL A 120 4.23 13.04 -4.58
C VAL A 120 4.85 11.87 -3.82
N ALA A 121 5.89 12.15 -3.05
CA ALA A 121 6.63 11.11 -2.34
C ALA A 121 6.02 10.81 -0.96
N GLY A 122 6.17 9.54 -0.52
CA GLY A 122 5.91 9.14 0.86
C GLY A 122 4.43 9.10 1.25
N LEU A 123 3.52 8.85 0.30
CA LEU A 123 2.13 8.56 0.58
C LEU A 123 2.01 7.28 1.39
N GLY A 124 1.06 7.23 2.33
CA GLY A 124 0.82 6.04 3.13
C GLY A 124 0.69 6.33 4.62
N GLY A 125 0.97 5.33 5.43
CA GLY A 125 0.85 5.40 6.87
C GLY A 125 0.70 4.02 7.51
N THR A 126 0.28 4.00 8.77
CA THR A 126 0.06 2.78 9.53
C THR A 126 -1.43 2.48 9.66
N VAL A 127 -1.81 1.26 9.32
CA VAL A 127 -3.16 0.72 9.51
C VAL A 127 -3.13 -0.30 10.66
N ALA A 128 -3.86 -0.01 11.71
CA ALA A 128 -4.09 -0.98 12.77
C ALA A 128 -5.04 -2.08 12.26
N THR A 129 -4.70 -3.34 12.51
CA THR A 129 -5.46 -4.49 12.03
C THR A 129 -5.27 -5.69 12.96
N ASN A 130 -6.08 -6.72 12.77
CA ASN A 130 -5.83 -8.03 13.36
C ASN A 130 -5.58 -9.02 12.21
N TRP A 131 -4.30 -9.19 11.85
CA TRP A 131 -3.88 -10.06 10.76
C TRP A 131 -3.38 -11.39 11.34
N ALA A 132 -4.27 -12.37 11.38
CA ALA A 132 -3.96 -13.68 11.94
C ALA A 132 -2.86 -14.41 11.14
N ALA A 133 -2.15 -15.31 11.82
CA ALA A 133 -1.18 -16.18 11.14
C ALA A 133 -1.90 -17.05 10.10
N GLY A 134 -1.35 -17.13 8.90
CA GLY A 134 -1.90 -17.84 7.76
C GLY A 134 -2.88 -17.03 6.90
N ASP A 135 -3.39 -15.91 7.38
CA ASP A 135 -4.28 -15.06 6.59
C ASP A 135 -3.52 -14.30 5.50
N THR A 136 -4.21 -13.99 4.41
CA THR A 136 -3.68 -13.17 3.31
C THR A 136 -4.30 -11.79 3.33
N LEU A 137 -3.45 -10.77 3.51
CA LEU A 137 -3.76 -9.37 3.28
C LEU A 137 -3.63 -9.07 1.79
N TRP A 138 -4.66 -8.43 1.26
CA TRP A 138 -4.67 -7.82 -0.07
C TRP A 138 -4.63 -6.31 0.06
N VAL A 139 -3.81 -5.68 -0.76
CA VAL A 139 -3.76 -4.22 -0.92
C VAL A 139 -3.94 -3.93 -2.40
N ARG A 140 -4.78 -2.95 -2.74
CA ARG A 140 -4.95 -2.53 -4.13
C ARG A 140 -4.99 -1.02 -4.29
N TRP A 141 -4.50 -0.57 -5.42
CA TRP A 141 -4.73 0.77 -5.95
C TRP A 141 -5.78 0.68 -7.05
N THR A 142 -6.75 1.56 -6.99
CA THR A 142 -7.88 1.62 -7.93
C THR A 142 -7.81 2.92 -8.71
N ASP A 143 -7.72 2.81 -10.02
CA ASP A 143 -7.81 3.89 -11.00
C ASP A 143 -9.17 3.79 -11.69
N ILE A 144 -10.07 4.74 -11.42
CA ILE A 144 -11.41 4.75 -12.00
C ILE A 144 -11.41 5.48 -13.34
N ASP A 145 -12.29 5.08 -14.26
CA ASP A 145 -12.56 5.79 -15.49
C ASP A 145 -13.34 7.08 -15.19
N ASN A 146 -12.69 8.21 -15.32
CA ASN A 146 -13.27 9.52 -15.05
C ASN A 146 -13.88 10.13 -16.33
N THR A 147 -14.76 11.11 -16.16
CA THR A 147 -15.34 11.82 -17.30
C THR A 147 -14.28 12.68 -18.00
N GLY A 148 -14.13 12.49 -19.31
CA GLY A 148 -13.18 13.22 -20.15
C GLY A 148 -11.90 12.43 -20.43
N GLY A 149 -10.78 13.10 -20.54
CA GLY A 149 -9.49 12.44 -20.75
C GLY A 149 -8.84 12.05 -19.43
N ASP A 150 -8.53 10.78 -19.25
CA ASP A 150 -7.90 10.30 -18.03
C ASP A 150 -6.42 10.69 -17.93
N HIS A 151 -6.00 11.00 -16.69
CA HIS A 151 -4.60 11.17 -16.37
C HIS A 151 -3.89 9.81 -16.34
N GLY A 152 -2.60 9.79 -16.64
CA GLY A 152 -1.75 8.61 -16.43
C GLY A 152 -1.16 8.67 -15.03
N LEU A 153 -1.62 7.79 -14.14
CA LEU A 153 -1.22 7.73 -12.74
C LEU A 153 -0.47 6.44 -12.45
N ALA A 154 0.51 6.51 -11.56
CA ALA A 154 1.38 5.39 -11.25
C ALA A 154 1.80 5.38 -9.77
N ILE A 155 2.34 4.24 -9.37
CA ILE A 155 2.97 4.04 -8.06
C ILE A 155 4.41 3.58 -8.25
N ASP A 156 5.28 4.03 -7.36
CA ASP A 156 6.67 3.61 -7.26
C ASP A 156 7.14 3.51 -5.82
N ASN A 157 8.32 2.94 -5.59
CA ASN A 157 8.98 2.85 -4.28
C ASN A 157 8.08 2.27 -3.18
N VAL A 158 7.25 1.29 -3.51
CA VAL A 158 6.33 0.67 -2.55
C VAL A 158 7.13 -0.07 -1.47
N SER A 159 6.91 0.30 -0.22
CA SER A 159 7.51 -0.31 0.96
C SER A 159 6.44 -0.70 1.97
N MET A 160 6.60 -1.87 2.59
CA MET A 160 5.71 -2.32 3.66
C MET A 160 6.50 -2.89 4.83
N SER A 161 6.01 -2.60 6.03
CA SER A 161 6.49 -3.20 7.28
C SER A 161 5.32 -3.62 8.15
N PHE A 162 5.58 -4.53 9.10
CA PHE A 162 4.54 -5.18 9.91
C PHE A 162 4.93 -5.19 11.37
N THR A 163 3.95 -5.03 12.26
CA THR A 163 4.16 -5.10 13.72
C THR A 163 3.46 -6.34 14.27
N ALA A 164 4.24 -7.20 14.95
CA ALA A 164 3.69 -8.34 15.66
C ALA A 164 3.09 -7.91 17.01
N ALA A 165 2.10 -8.65 17.50
CA ALA A 165 1.66 -8.54 18.88
C ALA A 165 2.83 -8.82 19.82
N ALA A 166 2.99 -8.02 20.87
CA ALA A 166 3.98 -8.31 21.91
C ALA A 166 3.60 -9.65 22.57
N VAL A 167 4.49 -10.63 22.47
CA VAL A 167 4.33 -11.90 23.18
C VAL A 167 4.89 -11.69 24.58
N PRO A 168 4.06 -11.73 25.66
CA PRO A 168 4.59 -11.74 27.02
C PRO A 168 5.48 -12.99 27.17
N GLU A 169 6.74 -12.81 27.52
CA GLU A 169 7.66 -13.93 27.74
C GLU A 169 7.24 -14.71 28.98
N PRO A 170 6.68 -15.93 28.87
CA PRO A 170 6.20 -16.70 30.01
C PRO A 170 7.32 -16.97 31.02
N SER A 171 8.57 -17.09 30.54
CA SER A 171 9.76 -17.32 31.34
C SER A 171 10.09 -16.19 32.30
N THR A 172 9.88 -14.94 31.89
CA THR A 172 10.19 -13.76 32.74
C THR A 172 9.26 -13.70 33.95
N TYR A 173 7.96 -13.92 33.76
CA TYR A 173 7.01 -13.95 34.88
C TYR A 173 7.19 -15.19 35.76
N ALA A 174 7.46 -16.36 35.14
CA ALA A 174 7.75 -17.59 35.91
C ALA A 174 9.02 -17.45 36.73
N MET A 175 10.08 -16.86 36.20
CA MET A 175 11.34 -16.62 36.91
C MET A 175 11.16 -15.57 38.01
N LEU A 176 10.39 -14.51 37.78
CA LEU A 176 10.07 -13.50 38.79
C LEU A 176 9.30 -14.12 39.95
N LEU A 177 8.25 -14.89 39.68
CA LEU A 177 7.47 -15.59 40.69
C LEU A 177 8.28 -16.63 41.44
N ALA A 178 9.12 -17.41 40.74
CA ALA A 178 10.04 -18.37 41.36
C ALA A 178 11.06 -17.67 42.29
N GLY A 179 11.63 -16.53 41.81
CA GLY A 179 12.56 -15.73 42.60
C GLY A 179 11.92 -15.15 43.87
N LEU A 180 10.71 -14.56 43.74
CA LEU A 180 9.94 -14.04 44.89
C LEU A 180 9.56 -15.16 45.87
N GLY A 181 9.16 -16.32 45.33
CA GLY A 181 8.86 -17.51 46.15
C GLY A 181 10.07 -18.02 46.94
N ALA A 182 11.23 -18.07 46.31
CA ALA A 182 12.48 -18.49 46.97
C ALA A 182 12.90 -17.50 48.07
N VAL A 183 12.83 -16.20 47.81
CA VAL A 183 13.13 -15.15 48.80
C VAL A 183 12.16 -15.21 49.99
N GLY A 184 10.86 -15.37 49.73
CA GLY A 184 9.82 -15.49 50.75
C GLY A 184 10.03 -16.74 51.62
N PHE A 185 10.38 -17.87 51.01
CA PHE A 185 10.69 -19.12 51.73
C PHE A 185 11.91 -18.99 52.68
N LEU A 186 13.00 -18.40 52.18
CA LEU A 186 14.21 -18.14 52.94
C LEU A 186 13.97 -17.15 54.12
N ALA A 187 13.20 -16.10 53.88
CA ALA A 187 12.85 -15.12 54.89
C ALA A 187 12.00 -15.73 56.04
N ARG A 188 11.08 -16.63 55.71
CA ARG A 188 10.27 -17.37 56.69
C ARG A 188 11.12 -18.31 57.53
N ARG A 189 12.10 -19.01 56.93
CA ARG A 189 13.00 -19.97 57.64
C ARG A 189 13.94 -19.29 58.63
N ARG A 190 14.24 -18.00 58.45
CA ARG A 190 15.08 -17.23 59.39
C ARG A 190 14.32 -16.70 60.60
N ARG A 191 13.00 -16.76 60.59
CA ARG A 191 12.14 -16.29 61.70
C ARG A 191 11.59 -17.43 62.58
N ALA A 192 11.81 -18.67 62.19
CA ALA A 192 11.53 -19.88 62.95
C ALA A 192 12.83 -20.42 63.59
#